data_baa0b8cc879cfe38099efd1d76976876
#
_entry.id   baa0b8cc879cfe38099efd1d76976876
#
_cell.length_a   1.000
_cell.length_b   1.000
_cell.length_c   1.000
_cell.angle_alpha   90.00
_cell.angle_beta   90.00
_cell.angle_gamma   90.00
#
_symmetry.space_group_name_H-M   'P 1'
#
loop_
_entity.id
_entity.type
_entity.pdbx_description
1 polymer ?
#
loop_
_entity_poly.entity_id
_entity_poly.type
_entity_poly.pdbx_seq_one_letter_code
_entity_poly.pdbx_strand_id
1 'polypeptide(L)'
;MKRGIDKRKIERGFIMSFLDSIKTRAKSDKKTIVLPETGDMRTLNAAHTILKEELANLILIGNKEEILNKANGLDLSKAQIVDPQTFEEMNTYIKELVVLRGAKGMTDEKASELLHSDSLFLGVMMVKLGMADGMVAGAVNSTANVLRPSLQILKTAKNTKLVSSFFLMSVPDCDLGSNGTFVFSDCGLNQNPNSEE
;
A
#
# COMPACT_ATOMS: atom_id res chain seq x y z
N MET A 1 26.31 -33.12 -33.46
CA MET A 1 25.38 -32.00 -33.52
C MET A 1 25.63 -31.10 -32.32
N LYS A 2 26.49 -30.08 -32.45
CA LYS A 2 26.81 -29.12 -31.38
C LYS A 2 25.66 -28.12 -31.29
N ARG A 3 24.91 -28.12 -30.19
CA ARG A 3 23.94 -27.06 -29.90
C ARG A 3 24.70 -25.75 -29.69
N GLY A 4 24.62 -24.86 -30.69
CA GLY A 4 25.18 -23.51 -30.57
C GLY A 4 24.52 -22.80 -29.38
N ILE A 5 25.33 -22.38 -28.43
CA ILE A 5 24.90 -21.50 -27.35
C ILE A 5 24.48 -20.18 -28.00
N ASP A 6 23.23 -19.78 -27.85
CA ASP A 6 22.71 -18.53 -28.40
C ASP A 6 23.48 -17.36 -27.76
N LYS A 7 24.38 -16.76 -28.51
CA LYS A 7 25.21 -15.63 -28.07
C LYS A 7 24.37 -14.46 -27.54
N ARG A 8 23.11 -14.30 -28.00
CA ARG A 8 22.16 -13.28 -27.49
C ARG A 8 21.78 -13.52 -26.06
N LYS A 9 21.86 -14.76 -25.53
CA LYS A 9 21.66 -15.05 -24.09
C LYS A 9 22.85 -14.70 -23.22
N ILE A 10 24.04 -14.63 -23.79
CA ILE A 10 25.29 -14.34 -23.05
C ILE A 10 25.53 -12.82 -22.97
N GLU A 11 25.12 -12.05 -23.97
CA GLU A 11 25.25 -10.58 -23.99
C GLU A 11 24.12 -9.86 -23.19
N ARG A 12 23.05 -10.55 -22.83
CA ARG A 12 22.09 -10.11 -21.80
C ARG A 12 22.67 -10.31 -20.39
N GLY A 13 23.91 -9.90 -20.20
CA GLY A 13 24.52 -9.84 -18.87
C GLY A 13 23.64 -9.03 -17.95
N PHE A 14 23.02 -9.70 -16.98
CA PHE A 14 22.38 -9.16 -15.78
C PHE A 14 21.76 -7.76 -15.95
N ILE A 15 20.87 -7.58 -16.93
CA ILE A 15 19.97 -6.43 -16.92
C ILE A 15 19.00 -6.74 -15.79
N MET A 16 19.23 -6.10 -14.65
CA MET A 16 18.34 -6.16 -13.50
C MET A 16 16.93 -5.81 -13.99
N SER A 17 15.95 -6.68 -13.76
CA SER A 17 14.58 -6.40 -14.18
C SER A 17 14.09 -5.11 -13.50
N PHE A 18 13.14 -4.44 -14.10
CA PHE A 18 12.55 -3.24 -13.49
C PHE A 18 12.07 -3.53 -12.06
N LEU A 19 11.45 -4.70 -11.83
CA LEU A 19 10.99 -5.12 -10.50
C LEU A 19 12.17 -5.32 -9.53
N ASP A 20 13.29 -5.88 -9.96
CA ASP A 20 14.48 -6.03 -9.12
C ASP A 20 15.07 -4.67 -8.74
N SER A 21 15.03 -3.70 -9.66
CA SER A 21 15.47 -2.34 -9.38
C SER A 21 14.61 -1.66 -8.31
N ILE A 22 13.28 -1.83 -8.38
CA ILE A 22 12.34 -1.32 -7.36
C ILE A 22 12.60 -1.99 -6.01
N LYS A 23 12.75 -3.32 -5.97
CA LYS A 23 13.06 -4.06 -4.74
C LYS A 23 14.38 -3.60 -4.12
N THR A 24 15.40 -3.37 -4.95
CA THR A 24 16.71 -2.88 -4.47
C THR A 24 16.57 -1.49 -3.84
N ARG A 25 15.83 -0.58 -4.48
CA ARG A 25 15.55 0.75 -3.91
C ARG A 25 14.76 0.66 -2.61
N ALA A 26 13.73 -0.19 -2.55
CA ALA A 26 12.92 -0.38 -1.33
C ALA A 26 13.80 -0.87 -0.16
N LYS A 27 14.73 -1.77 -0.39
CA LYS A 27 15.68 -2.26 0.62
C LYS A 27 16.65 -1.18 1.11
N SER A 28 17.08 -0.27 0.23
CA SER A 28 18.03 0.78 0.58
C SER A 28 17.41 1.94 1.38
N ASP A 29 16.08 2.12 1.27
CA ASP A 29 15.33 3.16 1.98
C ASP A 29 13.98 2.57 2.43
N LYS A 30 14.05 1.71 3.45
CA LYS A 30 12.88 0.99 3.96
C LYS A 30 11.83 1.95 4.49
N LYS A 31 10.66 1.89 3.91
CA LYS A 31 9.47 2.62 4.35
C LYS A 31 8.61 1.76 5.26
N THR A 32 7.83 2.40 6.11
CA THR A 32 6.81 1.76 6.94
C THR A 32 5.47 1.81 6.23
N ILE A 33 4.92 0.64 5.92
CA ILE A 33 3.68 0.50 5.14
C ILE A 33 2.59 -0.14 5.99
N VAL A 34 1.42 0.46 5.99
CA VAL A 34 0.22 -0.10 6.65
C VAL A 34 -0.48 -1.07 5.71
N LEU A 35 -0.82 -2.25 6.21
CA LEU A 35 -1.69 -3.23 5.57
C LEU A 35 -2.95 -3.41 6.43
N PRO A 36 -4.07 -2.76 6.09
CA PRO A 36 -5.26 -2.72 6.95
C PRO A 36 -6.18 -3.94 6.79
N GLU A 37 -6.00 -4.72 5.71
CA GLU A 37 -6.90 -5.83 5.33
C GLU A 37 -6.37 -7.20 5.79
N THR A 38 -6.01 -7.30 7.06
CA THR A 38 -5.41 -8.50 7.67
C THR A 38 -6.36 -9.69 7.76
N GLY A 39 -7.65 -9.47 7.55
CA GLY A 39 -8.65 -10.52 7.40
C GLY A 39 -8.49 -11.36 6.12
N ASP A 40 -7.69 -10.95 5.14
CA ASP A 40 -7.46 -11.67 3.89
C ASP A 40 -6.09 -12.37 3.87
N MET A 41 -6.09 -13.66 3.52
CA MET A 41 -4.85 -14.46 3.45
C MET A 41 -3.86 -13.95 2.40
N ARG A 42 -4.32 -13.29 1.34
CA ARG A 42 -3.43 -12.68 0.33
C ARG A 42 -2.59 -11.59 0.95
N THR A 43 -3.19 -10.77 1.83
CA THR A 43 -2.50 -9.71 2.59
C THR A 43 -1.45 -10.31 3.53
N LEU A 44 -1.78 -11.37 4.28
CA LEU A 44 -0.85 -12.03 5.19
C LEU A 44 0.32 -12.72 4.46
N ASN A 45 0.04 -13.38 3.32
CA ASN A 45 1.09 -13.96 2.48
C ASN A 45 2.02 -12.87 1.89
N ALA A 46 1.45 -11.76 1.46
CA ALA A 46 2.23 -10.61 0.99
C ALA A 46 3.09 -10.03 2.13
N ALA A 47 2.52 -9.86 3.33
CA ALA A 47 3.24 -9.40 4.51
C ALA A 47 4.44 -10.29 4.84
N HIS A 48 4.24 -11.63 4.89
CA HIS A 48 5.32 -12.57 5.10
C HIS A 48 6.44 -12.42 4.06
N THR A 49 6.08 -12.32 2.78
CA THR A 49 7.05 -12.16 1.68
C THR A 49 7.83 -10.85 1.80
N ILE A 50 7.15 -9.73 2.07
CA ILE A 50 7.76 -8.41 2.25
C ILE A 50 8.76 -8.42 3.41
N LEU A 51 8.39 -9.01 4.55
CA LEU A 51 9.25 -9.11 5.72
C LEU A 51 10.44 -10.02 5.49
N LYS A 52 10.24 -11.18 4.83
CA LYS A 52 11.29 -12.12 4.46
C LYS A 52 12.29 -11.52 3.49
N GLU A 53 11.83 -10.78 2.49
CA GLU A 53 12.67 -10.10 1.51
C GLU A 53 13.20 -8.74 2.00
N GLU A 54 12.79 -8.30 3.18
CA GLU A 54 13.19 -7.02 3.81
C GLU A 54 12.88 -5.78 2.94
N LEU A 55 11.72 -5.78 2.28
CA LEU A 55 11.33 -4.71 1.37
C LEU A 55 10.77 -3.47 2.08
N ALA A 56 10.07 -3.67 3.21
CA ALA A 56 9.46 -2.61 4.01
C ALA A 56 9.32 -3.03 5.48
N ASN A 57 9.14 -2.07 6.37
CA ASN A 57 8.57 -2.30 7.68
C ASN A 57 7.05 -2.34 7.54
N LEU A 58 6.38 -3.19 8.32
CA LEU A 58 4.92 -3.35 8.18
C LEU A 58 4.19 -3.04 9.48
N ILE A 59 3.06 -2.34 9.33
CA ILE A 59 2.03 -2.24 10.36
C ILE A 59 0.80 -3.02 9.85
N LEU A 60 0.38 -4.00 10.62
CA LEU A 60 -0.82 -4.81 10.38
C LEU A 60 -1.92 -4.34 11.32
N ILE A 61 -3.10 -3.95 10.80
CA ILE A 61 -4.21 -3.49 11.64
C ILE A 61 -5.16 -4.66 11.90
N GLY A 62 -5.46 -4.93 13.15
CA GLY A 62 -6.43 -5.93 13.58
C GLY A 62 -6.04 -6.62 14.88
N ASN A 63 -6.90 -7.52 15.35
CA ASN A 63 -6.65 -8.27 16.57
C ASN A 63 -5.45 -9.21 16.39
N LYS A 64 -4.49 -9.12 17.31
CA LYS A 64 -3.22 -9.84 17.22
C LYS A 64 -3.39 -11.36 17.20
N GLU A 65 -4.27 -11.90 18.05
CA GLU A 65 -4.48 -13.35 18.13
C GLU A 65 -5.16 -13.88 16.85
N GLU A 66 -6.15 -13.15 16.34
CA GLU A 66 -6.83 -13.49 15.09
C GLU A 66 -5.86 -13.49 13.89
N ILE A 67 -5.01 -12.47 13.79
CA ILE A 67 -4.00 -12.37 12.73
C ILE A 67 -3.03 -13.55 12.80
N LEU A 68 -2.48 -13.84 13.98
CA LEU A 68 -1.50 -14.91 14.15
C LEU A 68 -2.12 -16.29 13.93
N ASN A 69 -3.33 -16.53 14.41
CA ASN A 69 -4.07 -17.78 14.17
C ASN A 69 -4.34 -17.99 12.67
N LYS A 70 -4.76 -16.93 11.98
CA LYS A 70 -5.01 -16.97 10.55
C LYS A 70 -3.73 -17.14 9.73
N ALA A 71 -2.64 -16.52 10.16
CA ALA A 71 -1.35 -16.61 9.49
C ALA A 71 -0.78 -18.03 9.41
N ASN A 72 -1.13 -18.91 10.33
CA ASN A 72 -0.88 -20.36 10.33
C ASN A 72 0.48 -20.78 9.70
N GLY A 73 1.57 -20.42 10.38
CA GLY A 73 2.95 -20.76 9.95
C GLY A 73 3.64 -19.71 9.09
N LEU A 74 2.99 -18.60 8.73
CA LEU A 74 3.66 -17.45 8.14
C LEU A 74 4.44 -16.69 9.23
N ASP A 75 5.68 -16.36 8.96
CA ASP A 75 6.46 -15.53 9.86
C ASP A 75 6.09 -14.04 9.70
N LEU A 76 5.39 -13.51 10.69
CA LEU A 76 5.01 -12.10 10.79
C LEU A 76 5.69 -11.43 12.00
N SER A 77 6.69 -12.05 12.61
CA SER A 77 7.32 -11.60 13.85
C SER A 77 7.95 -10.21 13.78
N LYS A 78 8.36 -9.79 12.59
CA LYS A 78 8.93 -8.45 12.33
C LYS A 78 7.87 -7.37 12.05
N ALA A 79 6.59 -7.73 11.93
CA ALA A 79 5.52 -6.76 11.75
C ALA A 79 5.09 -6.16 13.08
N GLN A 80 4.79 -4.87 13.09
CA GLN A 80 4.03 -4.26 14.18
C GLN A 80 2.55 -4.58 13.97
N ILE A 81 1.89 -5.13 14.99
CA ILE A 81 0.44 -5.36 14.95
C ILE A 81 -0.22 -4.31 15.83
N VAL A 82 -1.19 -3.60 15.26
CA VAL A 82 -1.98 -2.58 15.95
C VAL A 82 -3.42 -3.03 16.01
N ASP A 83 -3.88 -3.37 17.21
CA ASP A 83 -5.28 -3.67 17.47
C ASP A 83 -6.03 -2.37 17.75
N PRO A 84 -7.03 -2.00 16.93
CA PRO A 84 -7.80 -0.77 17.14
C PRO A 84 -8.46 -0.67 18.52
N GLN A 85 -8.75 -1.82 19.16
CA GLN A 85 -9.42 -1.84 20.48
C GLN A 85 -8.49 -1.52 21.65
N THR A 86 -7.17 -1.72 21.46
CA THR A 86 -6.16 -1.55 22.52
C THR A 86 -5.05 -0.57 22.15
N PHE A 87 -5.20 0.13 21.02
CA PHE A 87 -4.20 1.08 20.55
C PHE A 87 -4.06 2.28 21.50
N GLU A 88 -2.92 2.41 22.15
CA GLU A 88 -2.69 3.41 23.22
C GLU A 88 -2.88 4.86 22.73
N GLU A 89 -2.50 5.14 21.49
CA GLU A 89 -2.58 6.50 20.91
C GLU A 89 -3.95 6.83 20.32
N MET A 90 -4.93 5.92 20.42
CA MET A 90 -6.26 6.08 19.80
C MET A 90 -6.92 7.43 20.16
N ASN A 91 -6.82 7.88 21.41
CA ASN A 91 -7.38 9.16 21.84
C ASN A 91 -6.75 10.36 21.10
N THR A 92 -5.47 10.30 20.79
CA THR A 92 -4.79 11.32 19.98
C THR A 92 -5.31 11.32 18.56
N TYR A 93 -5.47 10.13 17.97
CA TYR A 93 -6.01 9.95 16.62
C TYR A 93 -7.45 10.45 16.48
N ILE A 94 -8.29 10.20 17.50
CA ILE A 94 -9.68 10.71 17.57
C ILE A 94 -9.67 12.24 17.53
N LYS A 95 -8.92 12.88 18.42
CA LYS A 95 -8.83 14.35 18.48
C LYS A 95 -8.34 14.96 17.17
N GLU A 96 -7.31 14.40 16.59
CA GLU A 96 -6.77 14.86 15.30
C GLU A 96 -7.78 14.67 14.14
N LEU A 97 -8.54 13.58 14.13
CA LEU A 97 -9.60 13.39 13.14
C LEU A 97 -10.73 14.43 13.31
N VAL A 98 -11.08 14.76 14.55
CA VAL A 98 -12.05 15.83 14.82
C VAL A 98 -11.50 17.20 14.40
N VAL A 99 -10.24 17.52 14.65
CA VAL A 99 -9.59 18.75 14.15
C VAL A 99 -9.67 18.82 12.62
N LEU A 100 -9.41 17.72 11.93
CA LEU A 100 -9.40 17.66 10.47
C LEU A 100 -10.81 17.74 9.85
N ARG A 101 -11.81 17.20 10.52
CA ARG A 101 -13.14 16.95 9.96
C ARG A 101 -14.32 17.55 10.76
N GLY A 102 -14.07 18.25 11.87
CA GLY A 102 -15.10 18.86 12.72
C GLY A 102 -16.01 19.81 11.95
N ALA A 103 -15.44 20.65 11.06
CA ALA A 103 -16.23 21.51 10.18
C ALA A 103 -17.17 20.75 9.21
N LYS A 104 -16.99 19.43 9.07
CA LYS A 104 -17.85 18.52 8.29
C LYS A 104 -18.73 17.62 9.18
N GLY A 105 -18.86 17.97 10.48
CA GLY A 105 -19.74 17.29 11.43
C GLY A 105 -19.12 16.03 12.09
N MET A 106 -17.78 15.90 12.09
CA MET A 106 -17.10 14.88 12.88
C MET A 106 -17.08 15.30 14.35
N THR A 107 -17.59 14.42 15.23
CA THR A 107 -17.51 14.56 16.70
C THR A 107 -16.58 13.51 17.28
N ASP A 108 -16.23 13.63 18.55
CA ASP A 108 -15.36 12.68 19.25
C ASP A 108 -15.95 11.26 19.20
N GLU A 109 -17.27 11.12 19.41
CA GLU A 109 -17.97 9.85 19.38
C GLU A 109 -17.91 9.20 17.99
N LYS A 110 -18.20 9.99 16.94
CA LYS A 110 -18.15 9.50 15.55
C LYS A 110 -16.72 9.13 15.13
N ALA A 111 -15.75 9.92 15.54
CA ALA A 111 -14.34 9.65 15.25
C ALA A 111 -13.88 8.38 15.97
N SER A 112 -14.28 8.21 17.23
CA SER A 112 -14.00 7.01 18.00
C SER A 112 -14.62 5.77 17.34
N GLU A 113 -15.91 5.78 17.05
CA GLU A 113 -16.59 4.68 16.37
C GLU A 113 -15.90 4.32 15.04
N LEU A 114 -15.60 5.33 14.23
CA LEU A 114 -14.98 5.15 12.91
C LEU A 114 -13.60 4.53 13.01
N LEU A 115 -12.72 5.04 13.89
CA LEU A 115 -11.34 4.55 13.99
C LEU A 115 -11.25 3.17 14.64
N HIS A 116 -12.20 2.78 15.48
CA HIS A 116 -12.26 1.44 16.05
C HIS A 116 -12.85 0.41 15.07
N SER A 117 -13.71 0.82 14.14
CA SER A 117 -14.43 -0.10 13.25
C SER A 117 -13.88 -0.17 11.83
N ASP A 118 -13.21 0.87 11.35
CA ASP A 118 -12.72 0.95 9.96
C ASP A 118 -11.18 1.05 9.91
N SER A 119 -10.55 -0.07 9.61
CA SER A 119 -9.09 -0.18 9.49
C SER A 119 -8.49 0.69 8.37
N LEU A 120 -9.27 1.04 7.33
CA LEU A 120 -8.80 1.94 6.28
C LEU A 120 -8.67 3.37 6.82
N PHE A 121 -9.66 3.85 7.58
CA PHE A 121 -9.58 5.16 8.21
C PHE A 121 -8.44 5.24 9.22
N LEU A 122 -8.27 4.22 10.05
CA LEU A 122 -7.16 4.18 11.01
C LEU A 122 -5.81 4.15 10.28
N GLY A 123 -5.66 3.33 9.24
CA GLY A 123 -4.43 3.24 8.45
C GLY A 123 -4.07 4.56 7.76
N VAL A 124 -5.07 5.27 7.19
CA VAL A 124 -4.84 6.60 6.60
C VAL A 124 -4.48 7.64 7.66
N MET A 125 -5.05 7.55 8.87
CA MET A 125 -4.64 8.42 9.98
C MET A 125 -3.22 8.14 10.44
N MET A 126 -2.76 6.87 10.44
CA MET A 126 -1.35 6.52 10.72
C MET A 126 -0.40 7.20 9.73
N VAL A 127 -0.75 7.19 8.43
CA VAL A 127 0.02 7.91 7.41
C VAL A 127 -0.03 9.42 7.65
N LYS A 128 -1.20 9.98 7.98
CA LYS A 128 -1.38 11.41 8.23
C LYS A 128 -0.54 11.91 9.38
N LEU A 129 -0.42 11.13 10.45
CA LEU A 129 0.30 11.49 11.67
C LEU A 129 1.77 11.05 11.65
N GLY A 130 2.24 10.45 10.57
CA GLY A 130 3.65 10.10 10.37
C GLY A 130 4.08 8.81 11.07
N MET A 131 3.15 7.99 11.56
CA MET A 131 3.46 6.66 12.06
C MET A 131 3.85 5.69 10.94
N ALA A 132 3.34 5.94 9.73
CA ALA A 132 3.67 5.20 8.52
C ALA A 132 3.91 6.14 7.33
N ASP A 133 4.71 5.68 6.36
CA ASP A 133 5.00 6.40 5.12
C ASP A 133 3.92 6.20 4.06
N GLY A 134 3.16 5.11 4.16
CA GLY A 134 2.10 4.80 3.20
C GLY A 134 1.21 3.65 3.65
N MET A 135 0.12 3.45 2.90
CA MET A 135 -0.82 2.35 3.09
C MET A 135 -1.07 1.64 1.77
N VAL A 136 -1.11 0.31 1.77
CA VAL A 136 -1.52 -0.51 0.63
C VAL A 136 -2.78 -1.29 1.02
N ALA A 137 -3.85 -1.08 0.25
CA ALA A 137 -5.16 -1.69 0.47
C ALA A 137 -5.84 -2.01 -0.87
N GLY A 138 -6.98 -2.70 -0.83
CA GLY A 138 -7.77 -3.07 -2.00
C GLY A 138 -7.79 -4.58 -2.27
N ALA A 139 -7.32 -5.41 -1.33
CA ALA A 139 -7.46 -6.85 -1.43
C ALA A 139 -8.95 -7.28 -1.27
N VAL A 140 -9.69 -6.56 -0.43
CA VAL A 140 -11.10 -6.84 -0.11
C VAL A 140 -11.97 -5.64 -0.41
N ASN A 141 -11.47 -4.43 -0.17
CA ASN A 141 -12.21 -3.20 -0.33
C ASN A 141 -12.24 -2.72 -1.78
N SER A 142 -13.33 -2.07 -2.16
CA SER A 142 -13.44 -1.40 -3.45
C SER A 142 -12.51 -0.17 -3.51
N THR A 143 -12.16 0.24 -4.73
CA THR A 143 -11.39 1.48 -4.97
C THR A 143 -12.02 2.69 -4.27
N ALA A 144 -13.35 2.82 -4.30
CA ALA A 144 -14.06 3.91 -3.65
C ALA A 144 -13.90 3.90 -2.12
N ASN A 145 -13.90 2.71 -1.51
CA ASN A 145 -13.71 2.58 -0.07
C ASN A 145 -12.28 2.96 0.36
N VAL A 146 -11.27 2.58 -0.41
CA VAL A 146 -9.87 2.94 -0.14
C VAL A 146 -9.62 4.44 -0.36
N LEU A 147 -10.16 5.02 -1.43
CA LEU A 147 -9.95 6.42 -1.76
C LEU A 147 -10.70 7.38 -0.84
N ARG A 148 -11.86 6.99 -0.30
CA ARG A 148 -12.68 7.84 0.57
C ARG A 148 -11.89 8.39 1.78
N PRO A 149 -11.29 7.56 2.66
CA PRO A 149 -10.49 8.07 3.77
C PRO A 149 -9.27 8.86 3.29
N SER A 150 -8.60 8.42 2.22
CA SER A 150 -7.43 9.10 1.67
C SER A 150 -7.76 10.53 1.22
N LEU A 151 -8.83 10.72 0.45
CA LEU A 151 -9.27 12.03 0.00
C LEU A 151 -9.83 12.90 1.14
N GLN A 152 -10.45 12.30 2.14
CA GLN A 152 -11.00 13.03 3.28
C GLN A 152 -9.94 13.54 4.25
N ILE A 153 -8.85 12.81 4.42
CA ILE A 153 -7.82 13.05 5.44
C ILE A 153 -6.53 13.61 4.82
N LEU A 154 -5.95 12.91 3.84
CA LEU A 154 -4.70 13.32 3.20
C LEU A 154 -4.93 14.42 2.17
N LYS A 155 -6.07 14.35 1.46
CA LYS A 155 -6.41 15.21 0.32
C LYS A 155 -5.48 14.97 -0.88
N THR A 156 -5.67 15.78 -1.94
CA THR A 156 -4.75 15.82 -3.08
C THR A 156 -3.54 16.70 -2.79
N ALA A 157 -2.45 16.53 -3.53
CA ALA A 157 -1.31 17.43 -3.46
C ALA A 157 -1.72 18.87 -3.84
N LYS A 158 -0.93 19.84 -3.39
CA LYS A 158 -1.17 21.26 -3.72
C LYS A 158 -1.20 21.44 -5.25
N ASN A 159 -2.20 22.14 -5.73
CA ASN A 159 -2.44 22.39 -7.17
C ASN A 159 -2.83 21.16 -8.00
N THR A 160 -3.17 20.04 -7.36
CA THR A 160 -3.68 18.83 -8.03
C THR A 160 -5.19 18.75 -7.85
N LYS A 161 -5.96 18.77 -8.94
CA LYS A 161 -7.42 18.77 -8.91
C LYS A 161 -7.97 17.36 -8.73
N LEU A 162 -7.36 16.37 -9.37
CA LEU A 162 -7.84 14.98 -9.42
C LEU A 162 -6.77 13.99 -8.96
N VAL A 163 -7.22 12.83 -8.52
CA VAL A 163 -6.37 11.65 -8.36
C VAL A 163 -6.35 10.90 -9.69
N SER A 164 -5.18 10.61 -10.21
CA SER A 164 -5.00 9.78 -11.40
C SER A 164 -4.37 8.43 -11.03
N SER A 165 -4.52 7.45 -11.91
CA SER A 165 -3.94 6.13 -11.74
C SER A 165 -3.17 5.68 -12.97
N PHE A 166 -2.19 4.81 -12.79
CA PHE A 166 -1.49 4.17 -13.90
C PHE A 166 -1.08 2.75 -13.51
N PHE A 167 -0.97 1.91 -14.53
CA PHE A 167 -0.29 0.62 -14.41
C PHE A 167 1.12 0.73 -14.96
N LEU A 168 2.06 0.19 -14.20
CA LEU A 168 3.40 -0.07 -14.67
C LEU A 168 3.47 -1.54 -15.06
N MET A 169 3.45 -1.80 -16.36
CA MET A 169 3.44 -3.14 -16.91
C MET A 169 4.88 -3.58 -17.23
N SER A 170 5.28 -4.72 -16.70
CA SER A 170 6.56 -5.35 -17.02
C SER A 170 6.31 -6.65 -17.73
N VAL A 171 6.67 -6.71 -19.02
CA VAL A 171 6.48 -7.88 -19.88
C VAL A 171 7.83 -8.59 -20.05
N PRO A 172 7.95 -9.83 -19.56
CA PRO A 172 9.19 -10.61 -19.73
C PRO A 172 9.54 -10.84 -21.21
N ASP A 173 10.84 -10.87 -21.51
CA ASP A 173 11.38 -11.17 -22.86
C ASP A 173 10.81 -10.27 -23.98
N CYS A 174 10.40 -9.06 -23.67
CA CYS A 174 9.89 -8.06 -24.61
C CYS A 174 10.93 -6.96 -24.83
N ASP A 175 11.24 -6.65 -26.09
CA ASP A 175 12.17 -5.60 -26.50
C ASP A 175 11.47 -4.27 -26.84
N LEU A 176 10.14 -4.25 -26.83
CA LEU A 176 9.34 -3.05 -27.04
C LEU A 176 9.30 -2.16 -25.77
N GLY A 177 8.99 -0.89 -25.94
CA GLY A 177 8.97 0.09 -24.85
C GLY A 177 10.37 0.26 -24.24
N SER A 178 10.42 0.37 -22.91
CA SER A 178 11.69 0.40 -22.19
C SER A 178 12.04 -1.01 -21.70
N ASN A 179 12.57 -1.84 -22.59
CA ASN A 179 12.90 -3.25 -22.33
C ASN A 179 11.71 -4.01 -21.69
N GLY A 180 10.55 -3.95 -22.31
CA GLY A 180 9.33 -4.60 -21.82
C GLY A 180 8.60 -3.83 -20.71
N THR A 181 9.02 -2.62 -20.37
CA THR A 181 8.33 -1.81 -19.37
C THR A 181 7.48 -0.72 -20.03
N PHE A 182 6.22 -0.64 -19.64
CA PHE A 182 5.21 0.29 -20.17
C PHE A 182 4.44 0.97 -19.05
N VAL A 183 4.00 2.19 -19.31
CA VAL A 183 3.04 2.91 -18.45
C VAL A 183 1.72 2.99 -19.20
N PHE A 184 0.64 2.52 -18.55
CA PHE A 184 -0.74 2.65 -19.05
C PHE A 184 -1.49 3.60 -18.11
N SER A 185 -1.97 4.73 -18.63
CA SER A 185 -2.69 5.76 -17.87
C SER A 185 -3.73 6.43 -18.78
N ASP A 186 -4.88 6.86 -18.28
CA ASP A 186 -5.47 6.54 -16.97
C ASP A 186 -6.24 5.21 -17.08
N CYS A 187 -6.09 4.36 -16.11
CA CYS A 187 -6.54 2.98 -16.24
C CYS A 187 -7.62 2.59 -15.22
N GLY A 188 -8.62 3.41 -15.02
CA GLY A 188 -9.78 3.00 -14.27
C GLY A 188 -10.25 3.95 -13.16
N LEU A 189 -9.68 5.14 -13.07
CA LEU A 189 -10.09 6.14 -12.10
C LEU A 189 -10.86 7.30 -12.75
N ASN A 190 -10.27 7.89 -13.79
CA ASN A 190 -10.91 8.96 -14.55
C ASN A 190 -11.25 8.49 -15.95
N GLN A 191 -12.51 8.64 -16.33
CA GLN A 191 -12.97 8.29 -17.67
C GLN A 191 -12.76 9.50 -18.60
N ASN A 192 -11.91 9.32 -19.66
CA ASN A 192 -11.59 10.34 -20.65
C ASN A 192 -11.13 11.68 -20.04
N PRO A 193 -10.05 11.70 -19.25
CA PRO A 193 -9.54 12.93 -18.66
C PRO A 193 -9.12 13.92 -19.76
N ASN A 194 -9.39 15.19 -19.55
CA ASN A 194 -8.95 16.26 -20.43
C ASN A 194 -7.57 16.79 -20.02
N SER A 195 -7.00 17.73 -20.78
CA SER A 195 -5.64 18.24 -20.54
C SER A 195 -5.47 19.04 -19.24
N GLU A 196 -6.56 19.48 -18.60
CA GLU A 196 -6.53 20.18 -17.31
C GLU A 196 -6.68 19.22 -16.13
N GLU A 197 -7.22 18.05 -16.38
CA GLU A 197 -7.39 16.93 -15.46
C GLU A 197 -6.14 16.05 -15.46
#